data_4d7ea899dfda5f1391244b7ef3c7b515
#
_entry.id   4d7ea899dfda5f1391244b7ef3c7b515
#
_cell.length_a   1.000
_cell.length_b   1.000
_cell.length_c   1.000
_cell.angle_alpha   90.00
_cell.angle_beta   90.00
_cell.angle_gamma   90.00
#
_symmetry.space_group_name_H-M   'P 1'
#
loop_
_entity.id
_entity.type
_entity.pdbx_description
1 polymer ?
#
loop_
_entity_poly.entity_id
_entity_poly.type
_entity_poly.pdbx_seq_one_letter_code
_entity_poly.pdbx_strand_id
1 'polypeptide(L)' 'LEKNEDIKDIITKLTDEMLKFAADMEFEKAAEIRDKIKELEKLM' A
#
# COMPACT_ATOMS: atom_id res chain seq x y z
N LEU A 1 18.62 -2.03 9.70
CA LEU A 1 19.53 -1.58 8.67
C LEU A 1 18.80 -1.37 7.36
N GLU A 2 18.18 -2.43 6.86
CA GLU A 2 17.45 -2.38 5.59
C GLU A 2 15.95 -2.38 5.79
N LYS A 3 15.50 -2.22 7.02
CA LYS A 3 14.07 -2.36 7.32
C LYS A 3 13.24 -1.29 6.64
N ASN A 4 13.74 -0.06 6.59
CA ASN A 4 12.98 1.00 5.96
C ASN A 4 12.82 0.75 4.47
N GLU A 5 13.86 0.19 3.83
CA GLU A 5 13.77 -0.12 2.41
C GLU A 5 12.80 -1.25 2.17
N ASP A 6 12.79 -2.25 3.07
CA ASP A 6 11.82 -3.34 2.94
C ASP A 6 10.39 -2.82 3.05
N ILE A 7 10.16 -1.91 3.98
CA ILE A 7 8.83 -1.32 4.14
C ILE A 7 8.47 -0.51 2.91
N LYS A 8 9.41 0.23 2.37
CA LYS A 8 9.14 1.00 1.16
C LYS A 8 8.78 0.10 -0.01
N ASP A 9 9.45 -1.06 -0.14
CA ASP A 9 9.12 -2.00 -1.19
C ASP A 9 7.70 -2.51 -1.03
N ILE A 10 7.31 -2.84 0.20
CA ILE A 10 5.96 -3.31 0.45
C ILE A 10 4.94 -2.22 0.11
N ILE A 11 5.23 -0.99 0.51
CA ILE A 11 4.33 0.13 0.24
C ILE A 11 4.19 0.33 -1.27
N THR A 12 5.30 0.22 -2.01
CA THR A 12 5.24 0.38 -3.45
C THR A 12 4.34 -0.68 -4.09
N LYS A 13 4.49 -1.93 -3.65
CA LYS A 13 3.65 -3.00 -4.19
C LYS A 13 2.19 -2.80 -3.84
N LEU A 14 1.92 -2.38 -2.61
CA LEU A 14 0.54 -2.14 -2.20
C LEU A 14 -0.04 -0.96 -2.97
N THR A 15 0.75 0.06 -3.23
CA THR A 15 0.28 1.20 -4.00
C THR A 15 -0.11 0.76 -5.40
N ASP A 16 0.69 -0.09 -6.03
CA ASP A 16 0.35 -0.60 -7.35
C ASP A 16 -0.97 -1.37 -7.32
N GLU A 17 -1.14 -2.22 -6.30
CA GLU A 17 -2.38 -2.97 -6.19
C GLU A 17 -3.57 -2.08 -5.95
N MET A 18 -3.38 -1.07 -5.09
CA MET A 18 -4.44 -0.12 -4.82
C MET A 18 -4.90 0.56 -6.12
N LEU A 19 -3.94 0.98 -6.94
CA LEU A 19 -4.28 1.65 -8.18
C LEU A 19 -4.99 0.72 -9.14
N LYS A 20 -4.61 -0.56 -9.17
CA LYS A 20 -5.28 -1.54 -10.01
C LYS A 20 -6.73 -1.73 -9.60
N PHE A 21 -6.96 -1.84 -8.28
CA PHE A 21 -8.33 -1.97 -7.81
C PHE A 21 -9.15 -0.73 -8.12
N ALA A 22 -8.55 0.44 -7.97
CA ALA A 22 -9.25 1.67 -8.28
C ALA A 22 -9.59 1.76 -9.76
N ALA A 23 -8.68 1.29 -10.62
CA ALA A 23 -8.94 1.28 -12.06
C ALA A 23 -10.09 0.34 -12.40
N ASP A 24 -10.24 -0.73 -11.63
CA ASP A 24 -11.34 -1.67 -11.81
C ASP A 24 -12.60 -1.25 -11.08
N MET A 25 -12.57 -0.07 -10.47
CA MET A 25 -13.69 0.48 -9.70
C MET A 25 -14.00 -0.33 -8.45
N GLU A 26 -13.01 -1.07 -7.95
CA GLU A 26 -13.16 -1.79 -6.69
C GLU A 26 -12.65 -0.89 -5.57
N PHE A 27 -13.42 0.14 -5.29
CA PHE A 27 -12.97 1.20 -4.39
C PHE A 27 -12.83 0.73 -2.95
N GLU A 28 -13.66 -0.23 -2.53
CA GLU A 28 -13.55 -0.74 -1.16
C GLU A 28 -12.23 -1.47 -0.96
N LYS A 29 -11.84 -2.27 -1.94
CA LYS A 29 -10.57 -2.97 -1.85
C LYS A 29 -9.40 -1.98 -1.91
N ALA A 30 -9.51 -0.98 -2.76
CA ALA A 30 -8.48 0.04 -2.83
C ALA A 30 -8.34 0.76 -1.49
N ALA A 31 -9.45 1.04 -0.83
CA ALA A 31 -9.42 1.71 0.47
C ALA A 31 -8.78 0.84 1.54
N GLU A 32 -9.03 -0.46 1.51
CA GLU A 32 -8.42 -1.36 2.46
C GLU A 32 -6.90 -1.37 2.30
N ILE A 33 -6.44 -1.37 1.05
CA ILE A 33 -5.01 -1.36 0.81
C ILE A 33 -4.42 -0.02 1.22
N ARG A 34 -5.13 1.06 0.96
CA ARG A 34 -4.66 2.38 1.39
C ARG A 34 -4.47 2.41 2.90
N ASP A 35 -5.40 1.82 3.64
CA ASP A 35 -5.28 1.79 5.09
C ASP A 35 -4.06 1.00 5.53
N LYS A 36 -3.76 -0.09 4.83
CA LYS A 36 -2.57 -0.86 5.14
C LYS A 36 -1.31 -0.05 4.87
N ILE A 37 -1.30 0.71 3.79
CA ILE A 37 -0.17 1.57 3.49
C ILE A 37 0.04 2.58 4.62
N LYS A 38 -1.04 3.17 5.12
CA LYS A 38 -0.93 4.13 6.21
C LYS A 38 -0.34 3.49 7.46
N GLU A 39 -0.75 2.25 7.74
CA GLU A 39 -0.21 1.56 8.90
C GLU A 39 1.28 1.32 8.74
N LEU A 40 1.70 0.94 7.55
CA LEU A 40 3.12 0.71 7.31
C LEU A 40 3.91 2.01 7.40
N GLU A 41 3.34 3.10 6.94
CA GLU A 41 4.02 4.38 7.00
C GLU A 41 4.29 4.80 8.44
N LYS A 42 3.45 4.38 9.37
CA LYS A 42 3.68 4.69 10.76
C LYS A 42 4.91 3.99 11.32
N LEU A 43 5.33 2.91 10.68
CA LEU A 43 6.50 2.17 11.12
C LEU A 43 7.80 2.77 10.60
N MET A 44 7.71 3.70 9.70
CA MET A 44 8.91 4.35 9.14
C MET A 44 9.41 5.53 10.01
#